data_f0fb69a2a2ca1172b32445554b44d868
#
_entry.id   f0fb69a2a2ca1172b32445554b44d868
#
_cell.length_a   1.000
_cell.length_b   1.000
_cell.length_c   1.000
_cell.angle_alpha   90.00
_cell.angle_beta   90.00
_cell.angle_gamma   90.00
#
_symmetry.space_group_name_H-M   'P 1'
#
loop_
_entity.id
_entity.type
_entity.pdbx_description
1 polymer ?
#
loop_
_entity_poly.entity_id
_entity_poly.type
_entity_poly.pdbx_seq_one_letter_code
_entity_poly.pdbx_strand_id
1 'polypeptide(L)'
;MQSKILNALIFSATMVVSSVYAGDIFVIAHGDVTLSPDEIRDVFLGDKQLAGSVKLAPMDNSAAQADFLSKVVKVDAAKYTSIWAKKGFRDGINPPPVRGGDAEVISAVKSTPGAVGYVSKAPADAKVIQKY
;
A
#
# COMPACT_ATOMS: atom_id res chain seq x y z
N MET A 1 22.97 -3.68 -63.43
CA MET A 1 23.25 -2.75 -62.33
C MET A 1 22.33 -3.04 -61.21
N GLN A 2 22.90 -3.52 -60.19
CA GLN A 2 22.14 -3.95 -59.00
C GLN A 2 22.17 -2.79 -57.97
N SER A 3 21.07 -2.11 -57.84
CA SER A 3 20.91 -1.27 -56.68
C SER A 3 20.62 -2.15 -55.48
N LYS A 4 21.59 -2.35 -54.65
CA LYS A 4 21.34 -2.98 -53.38
C LYS A 4 20.62 -1.96 -52.50
N ILE A 5 19.33 -2.15 -52.40
CA ILE A 5 18.60 -1.49 -51.33
C ILE A 5 19.04 -2.14 -50.05
N LEU A 6 19.92 -1.50 -49.34
CA LEU A 6 20.20 -1.85 -47.98
C LEU A 6 18.94 -1.48 -47.18
N ASN A 7 18.08 -2.46 -47.01
CA ASN A 7 17.08 -2.36 -45.96
C ASN A 7 17.86 -2.37 -44.64
N ALA A 8 18.26 -1.21 -44.23
CA ALA A 8 18.58 -1.02 -42.83
C ALA A 8 17.27 -1.22 -42.08
N LEU A 9 17.06 -2.46 -41.63
CA LEU A 9 16.11 -2.69 -40.59
C LEU A 9 16.60 -1.91 -39.38
N ILE A 10 16.13 -0.70 -39.28
CA ILE A 10 16.23 0.03 -38.02
C ILE A 10 15.32 -0.74 -37.09
N PHE A 11 15.89 -1.70 -36.39
CA PHE A 11 15.31 -2.20 -35.19
C PHE A 11 15.36 -1.03 -34.21
N SER A 12 14.38 -0.16 -34.32
CA SER A 12 14.03 0.69 -33.24
C SER A 12 13.54 -0.25 -32.13
N ALA A 13 14.47 -0.73 -31.33
CA ALA A 13 14.13 -1.23 -30.05
C ALA A 13 13.57 -0.04 -29.29
N THR A 14 12.29 0.21 -29.45
CA THR A 14 11.54 0.91 -28.44
C THR A 14 11.70 0.04 -27.21
N MET A 15 12.70 0.35 -26.42
CA MET A 15 12.66 0.00 -25.03
C MET A 15 11.41 0.72 -24.52
N VAL A 16 10.31 -0.03 -24.51
CA VAL A 16 9.25 0.28 -23.59
C VAL A 16 9.92 0.09 -22.23
N VAL A 17 10.53 1.16 -21.75
CA VAL A 17 10.71 1.29 -20.33
C VAL A 17 9.29 1.24 -19.81
N SER A 18 8.83 0.02 -19.50
CA SER A 18 7.75 -0.09 -18.57
C SER A 18 8.30 0.54 -17.31
N SER A 19 8.12 1.86 -17.22
CA SER A 19 8.15 2.47 -15.92
C SER A 19 7.21 1.63 -15.12
N VAL A 20 7.76 0.86 -14.17
CA VAL A 20 6.96 0.24 -13.14
C VAL A 20 6.40 1.42 -12.39
N TYR A 21 5.32 1.99 -12.92
CA TYR A 21 4.50 2.86 -12.12
C TYR A 21 4.02 1.98 -10.99
N ALA A 22 4.54 2.23 -9.81
CA ALA A 22 3.89 1.78 -8.61
C ALA A 22 2.41 2.09 -8.84
N GLY A 23 1.56 1.06 -8.86
CA GLY A 23 0.15 1.18 -9.12
C GLY A 23 -0.49 2.12 -8.12
N ASP A 24 -1.66 2.64 -8.41
CA ASP A 24 -2.41 3.44 -7.46
C ASP A 24 -2.62 2.68 -6.16
N ILE A 25 -2.57 3.40 -5.06
CA ILE A 25 -2.87 2.89 -3.73
C ILE A 25 -4.09 3.64 -3.19
N PHE A 26 -5.09 2.90 -2.77
CA PHE A 26 -6.28 3.43 -2.12
C PHE A 26 -6.27 3.00 -0.66
N VAL A 27 -6.16 3.95 0.25
CA VAL A 27 -6.29 3.67 1.68
C VAL A 27 -7.76 3.69 2.04
N ILE A 28 -8.23 2.61 2.62
CA ILE A 28 -9.62 2.40 3.02
C ILE A 28 -9.72 2.22 4.53
N ALA A 29 -10.86 2.58 5.08
CA ALA A 29 -11.09 2.49 6.51
C ALA A 29 -12.52 2.07 6.82
N HIS A 30 -12.70 1.50 8.00
CA HIS A 30 -14.04 1.28 8.56
C HIS A 30 -14.76 2.63 8.73
N GLY A 31 -16.08 2.64 8.63
CA GLY A 31 -16.87 3.86 8.66
C GLY A 31 -16.71 4.73 9.90
N ASP A 32 -16.26 4.15 11.02
CA ASP A 32 -16.00 4.86 12.27
C ASP A 32 -14.64 5.57 12.35
N VAL A 33 -13.77 5.35 11.36
CA VAL A 33 -12.41 5.90 11.34
C VAL A 33 -12.36 7.21 10.57
N THR A 34 -11.77 8.23 11.18
CA THR A 34 -11.40 9.49 10.53
C THR A 34 -9.92 9.73 10.74
N LEU A 35 -9.18 9.83 9.63
CA LEU A 35 -7.74 10.07 9.62
C LEU A 35 -7.40 11.10 8.54
N SER A 36 -6.46 11.99 8.84
CA SER A 36 -5.83 12.83 7.83
C SER A 36 -4.77 12.04 7.06
N PRO A 37 -4.38 12.48 5.85
CA PRO A 37 -3.31 11.82 5.09
C PRO A 37 -2.00 11.68 5.87
N ASP A 38 -1.61 12.68 6.63
CA ASP A 38 -0.38 12.65 7.43
C ASP A 38 -0.40 11.59 8.54
N GLU A 39 -1.57 11.31 9.07
CA GLU A 39 -1.75 10.33 10.14
C GLU A 39 -1.66 8.88 9.63
N ILE A 40 -1.92 8.63 8.37
CA ILE A 40 -1.92 7.27 7.79
C ILE A 40 -0.55 6.61 7.97
N ARG A 41 0.52 7.34 7.68
CA ARG A 41 1.89 6.84 7.88
C ARG A 41 2.13 6.44 9.33
N ASP A 42 1.72 7.27 10.24
CA ASP A 42 1.90 7.03 11.67
C ASP A 42 1.13 5.80 12.16
N VAL A 43 -0.06 5.57 11.62
CA VAL A 43 -0.85 4.36 11.91
C VAL A 43 -0.09 3.10 11.52
N PHE A 44 0.44 3.05 10.31
CA PHE A 44 1.16 1.88 9.81
C PHE A 44 2.57 1.72 10.41
N LEU A 45 3.12 2.75 11.01
CA LEU A 45 4.35 2.66 11.80
C LEU A 45 4.11 2.38 13.29
N GLY A 46 2.84 2.28 13.71
CA GLY A 46 2.49 2.03 15.10
C GLY A 46 2.65 3.25 16.02
N ASP A 47 2.86 4.43 15.46
CA ASP A 47 3.01 5.68 16.21
C ASP A 47 1.67 6.31 16.58
N LYS A 48 0.60 5.92 15.88
CA LYS A 48 -0.77 6.33 16.15
C LYS A 48 -1.65 5.09 16.28
N GLN A 49 -2.26 4.92 17.44
CA GLN A 49 -3.09 3.77 17.77
C GLN A 49 -4.56 4.10 17.97
N LEU A 50 -4.89 5.37 18.08
CA LEU A 50 -6.25 5.85 18.29
C LEU A 50 -6.62 6.93 17.28
N ALA A 51 -7.85 6.91 16.81
CA ALA A 51 -8.47 8.02 16.10
C ALA A 51 -9.65 8.49 16.96
N GLY A 52 -9.47 9.57 17.71
CA GLY A 52 -10.40 9.95 18.76
C GLY A 52 -10.45 8.85 19.83
N SER A 53 -11.63 8.27 20.05
CA SER A 53 -11.83 7.12 20.96
C SER A 53 -11.75 5.77 20.28
N VAL A 54 -11.57 5.74 18.95
CA VAL A 54 -11.56 4.50 18.16
C VAL A 54 -10.16 3.89 18.17
N LYS A 55 -10.05 2.65 18.61
CA LYS A 55 -8.81 1.90 18.52
C LYS A 55 -8.59 1.44 17.09
N LEU A 56 -7.47 1.86 16.51
CA LEU A 56 -7.13 1.54 15.12
C LEU A 56 -6.62 0.12 14.98
N ALA A 57 -7.05 -0.52 13.91
CA ALA A 57 -6.64 -1.88 13.53
C ALA A 57 -6.08 -1.85 12.10
N PRO A 58 -4.82 -1.42 11.92
CA PRO A 58 -4.20 -1.43 10.59
C PRO A 58 -3.95 -2.84 10.11
N MET A 59 -4.04 -3.06 8.80
CA MET A 59 -3.71 -4.32 8.16
C MET A 59 -2.96 -4.07 6.86
N ASP A 60 -1.99 -4.94 6.57
CA ASP A 60 -1.24 -4.93 5.34
C ASP A 60 -1.90 -5.81 4.28
N ASN A 61 -1.57 -5.52 3.03
CA ASN A 61 -2.06 -6.26 1.85
C ASN A 61 -0.84 -6.78 1.09
N SER A 62 -0.66 -8.10 1.06
CA SER A 62 0.49 -8.72 0.41
C SER A 62 0.61 -8.38 -1.08
N ALA A 63 -0.51 -8.16 -1.76
CA ALA A 63 -0.53 -7.83 -3.18
C ALA A 63 -0.09 -6.38 -3.48
N ALA A 64 -0.16 -5.48 -2.51
CA ALA A 64 0.10 -4.05 -2.69
C ALA A 64 1.11 -3.47 -1.69
N GLN A 65 1.70 -4.30 -0.84
CA GLN A 65 2.57 -3.82 0.25
C GLN A 65 3.80 -3.07 -0.26
N ALA A 66 4.46 -3.57 -1.30
CA ALA A 66 5.65 -2.91 -1.83
C ALA A 66 5.36 -1.49 -2.31
N ASP A 67 4.27 -1.30 -3.05
CA ASP A 67 3.84 0.01 -3.53
C ASP A 67 3.39 0.92 -2.38
N PHE A 68 2.68 0.37 -1.42
CA PHE A 68 2.24 1.11 -0.23
C PHE A 68 3.43 1.61 0.59
N LEU A 69 4.40 0.75 0.85
CA LEU A 69 5.60 1.14 1.61
C LEU A 69 6.39 2.23 0.88
N SER A 70 6.52 2.11 -0.43
CA SER A 70 7.22 3.09 -1.25
C SER A 70 6.52 4.45 -1.30
N LYS A 71 5.21 4.46 -1.52
CA LYS A 71 4.44 5.69 -1.76
C LYS A 71 3.98 6.38 -0.49
N VAL A 72 3.60 5.61 0.52
CA VAL A 72 2.91 6.13 1.70
C VAL A 72 3.85 6.20 2.91
N VAL A 73 4.43 5.06 3.27
CA VAL A 73 5.29 4.97 4.45
C VAL A 73 6.69 5.49 4.16
N LYS A 74 7.14 5.37 2.91
CA LYS A 74 8.44 5.83 2.40
C LYS A 74 9.61 5.16 3.12
N VAL A 75 9.47 3.88 3.36
CA VAL A 75 10.53 2.99 3.85
C VAL A 75 10.52 1.71 3.01
N ASP A 76 11.66 1.02 2.93
CA ASP A 76 11.70 -0.29 2.31
C ASP A 76 11.16 -1.38 3.23
N ALA A 77 10.95 -2.58 2.68
CA ALA A 77 10.39 -3.71 3.43
C ALA A 77 11.28 -4.13 4.60
N ALA A 78 12.59 -4.10 4.44
CA ALA A 78 13.53 -4.45 5.50
C ALA A 78 13.47 -3.46 6.66
N LYS A 79 13.40 -2.17 6.36
CA LYS A 79 13.25 -1.12 7.35
C LYS A 79 11.91 -1.24 8.10
N TYR A 80 10.83 -1.48 7.37
CA TYR A 80 9.50 -1.68 7.93
C TYR A 80 9.47 -2.86 8.91
N THR A 81 10.02 -4.00 8.50
CA THR A 81 10.15 -5.18 9.37
C THR A 81 10.98 -4.88 10.61
N SER A 82 12.10 -4.16 10.45
CA SER A 82 12.96 -3.77 11.57
C SER A 82 12.26 -2.84 12.56
N ILE A 83 11.50 -1.87 12.07
CA ILE A 83 10.72 -0.96 12.94
C ILE A 83 9.73 -1.76 13.80
N TRP A 84 9.00 -2.67 13.19
CA TRP A 84 8.02 -3.47 13.91
C TRP A 84 8.64 -4.48 14.88
N ALA A 85 9.79 -5.07 14.51
CA ALA A 85 10.52 -5.94 15.41
C ALA A 85 10.93 -5.19 16.68
N LYS A 86 11.43 -3.97 16.55
CA LYS A 86 11.81 -3.12 17.69
C LYS A 86 10.60 -2.75 18.55
N LYS A 87 9.47 -2.40 17.92
CA LYS A 87 8.25 -2.05 18.66
C LYS A 87 7.64 -3.24 19.38
N GLY A 88 7.65 -4.40 18.76
CA GLY A 88 7.20 -5.64 19.40
C GLY A 88 8.03 -5.97 20.61
N PHE A 89 9.34 -5.81 20.52
CA PHE A 89 10.26 -6.08 21.61
C PHE A 89 10.17 -5.04 22.74
N ARG A 90 10.09 -3.76 22.38
CA ARG A 90 10.10 -2.65 23.36
C ARG A 90 8.72 -2.41 23.98
N ASP A 91 7.67 -2.40 23.15
CA ASP A 91 6.34 -1.94 23.53
C ASP A 91 5.30 -3.07 23.57
N GLY A 92 5.66 -4.28 23.13
CA GLY A 92 4.76 -5.45 23.13
C GLY A 92 3.62 -5.34 22.12
N ILE A 93 3.71 -4.47 21.11
CA ILE A 93 2.70 -4.33 20.07
C ILE A 93 3.03 -5.17 18.84
N ASN A 94 1.99 -5.75 18.25
CA ASN A 94 2.13 -6.60 17.07
C ASN A 94 2.11 -5.78 15.79
N PRO A 95 2.86 -6.20 14.75
CA PRO A 95 2.75 -5.60 13.44
C PRO A 95 1.35 -5.79 12.86
N PRO A 96 0.93 -4.95 11.89
CA PRO A 96 -0.32 -5.16 11.20
C PRO A 96 -0.39 -6.57 10.60
N PRO A 97 -1.50 -7.30 10.75
CA PRO A 97 -1.67 -8.58 10.06
C PRO A 97 -1.66 -8.37 8.55
N VAL A 98 -1.09 -9.32 7.82
CA VAL A 98 -1.00 -9.28 6.37
C VAL A 98 -2.16 -10.08 5.78
N ARG A 99 -2.98 -9.42 4.95
CA ARG A 99 -4.06 -10.05 4.20
C ARG A 99 -3.58 -10.46 2.82
N GLY A 100 -4.23 -11.46 2.22
CA GLY A 100 -3.77 -12.09 0.98
C GLY A 100 -4.10 -11.34 -0.31
N GLY A 101 -4.81 -10.22 -0.25
CA GLY A 101 -5.17 -9.43 -1.42
C GLY A 101 -6.28 -8.43 -1.15
N ASP A 102 -6.66 -7.67 -2.18
CA ASP A 102 -7.66 -6.60 -2.06
C ASP A 102 -8.99 -7.08 -1.49
N ALA A 103 -9.50 -8.22 -1.95
CA ALA A 103 -10.79 -8.75 -1.50
C ALA A 103 -10.80 -9.05 0.00
N GLU A 104 -9.73 -9.63 0.52
CA GLU A 104 -9.61 -9.92 1.95
C GLU A 104 -9.49 -8.65 2.79
N VAL A 105 -8.75 -7.65 2.31
CA VAL A 105 -8.63 -6.35 2.98
C VAL A 105 -9.98 -5.66 3.04
N ILE A 106 -10.71 -5.60 1.93
CA ILE A 106 -12.03 -4.96 1.86
C ILE A 106 -12.99 -5.62 2.84
N SER A 107 -13.05 -6.95 2.83
CA SER A 107 -13.91 -7.70 3.73
C SER A 107 -13.57 -7.45 5.20
N ALA A 108 -12.29 -7.48 5.56
CA ALA A 108 -11.84 -7.25 6.92
C ALA A 108 -12.09 -5.82 7.38
N VAL A 109 -11.86 -4.83 6.53
CA VAL A 109 -12.11 -3.42 6.84
C VAL A 109 -13.59 -3.16 7.09
N LYS A 110 -14.47 -3.75 6.29
CA LYS A 110 -15.91 -3.59 6.46
C LYS A 110 -16.45 -4.21 7.73
N SER A 111 -15.87 -5.31 8.19
CA SER A 111 -16.35 -6.09 9.33
C SER A 111 -15.66 -5.77 10.65
N THR A 112 -14.56 -5.00 10.63
CA THR A 112 -13.75 -4.76 11.83
C THR A 112 -13.77 -3.26 12.20
N PRO A 113 -14.40 -2.90 13.32
CA PRO A 113 -14.34 -1.52 13.81
C PRO A 113 -12.90 -1.05 13.98
N GLY A 114 -12.62 0.18 13.58
CA GLY A 114 -11.28 0.76 13.65
C GLY A 114 -10.32 0.32 12.55
N ALA A 115 -10.71 -0.56 11.65
CA ALA A 115 -9.84 -1.11 10.63
C ALA A 115 -9.39 -0.07 9.61
N VAL A 116 -8.11 -0.13 9.25
CA VAL A 116 -7.49 0.66 8.19
C VAL A 116 -6.68 -0.29 7.33
N GLY A 117 -6.89 -0.24 6.04
CA GLY A 117 -6.17 -1.07 5.08
C GLY A 117 -5.90 -0.31 3.79
N TYR A 118 -5.31 -0.98 2.82
CA TYR A 118 -5.07 -0.40 1.52
C TYR A 118 -5.26 -1.45 0.42
N VAL A 119 -5.68 -0.98 -0.74
CA VAL A 119 -5.96 -1.82 -1.90
C VAL A 119 -5.38 -1.18 -3.16
N SER A 120 -5.18 -2.00 -4.19
CA SER A 120 -4.60 -1.56 -5.46
C SER A 120 -5.62 -1.06 -6.48
N LYS A 121 -6.90 -1.30 -6.22
CA LYS A 121 -8.01 -0.86 -7.08
C LYS A 121 -9.08 -0.17 -6.23
N ALA A 122 -9.68 0.88 -6.76
CA ALA A 122 -10.75 1.60 -6.07
C ALA A 122 -11.92 0.65 -5.77
N PRO A 123 -12.26 0.41 -4.50
CA PRO A 123 -13.39 -0.42 -4.13
C PRO A 123 -14.72 0.31 -4.34
N ALA A 124 -15.76 -0.43 -4.75
CA ALA A 124 -17.07 0.16 -4.99
C ALA A 124 -17.84 0.49 -3.69
N ASP A 125 -17.57 -0.22 -2.61
CA ASP A 125 -18.39 -0.21 -1.40
C ASP A 125 -17.58 -0.07 -0.10
N ALA A 126 -16.38 0.45 -0.17
CA ALA A 126 -15.55 0.74 1.00
C ALA A 126 -15.21 2.24 1.07
N LYS A 127 -15.06 2.74 2.28
CA LYS A 127 -14.69 4.14 2.50
C LYS A 127 -13.23 4.37 2.13
N VAL A 128 -12.98 5.07 1.03
CA VAL A 128 -11.64 5.52 0.64
C VAL A 128 -11.34 6.83 1.37
N ILE A 129 -10.29 6.84 2.16
CA ILE A 129 -9.87 8.03 2.91
C ILE A 129 -8.73 8.78 2.23
N GLN A 130 -7.97 8.11 1.36
CA GLN A 130 -6.88 8.74 0.62
C GLN A 130 -6.49 7.88 -0.59
N LYS A 131 -6.13 8.54 -1.67
CA LYS A 131 -5.53 7.94 -2.88
C LYS A 131 -4.11 8.46 -3.05
N TYR A 132 -3.20 7.53 -3.38
CA TYR A 132 -1.80 7.83 -3.67
C TYR A 132 -1.43 7.43 -5.08
#